data_a68522dedeea9ea8747285d93b712a8b
#
_entry.id   a68522dedeea9ea8747285d93b712a8b
#
_cell.length_a   1.000
_cell.length_b   1.000
_cell.length_c   1.000
_cell.angle_alpha   90.00
_cell.angle_beta   90.00
_cell.angle_gamma   90.00
#
_symmetry.space_group_name_H-M   'P 1'
#
loop_
_entity.id
_entity.type
_entity.pdbx_description
1 polymer ?
#
loop_
_entity_poly.entity_id
_entity_poly.type
_entity_poly.pdbx_seq_one_letter_code
_entity_poly.pdbx_strand_id
1 'polypeptide(L)'
;MAGFAGGGHVLLEDYPGTGKTTLAKTLALSIDGVFKRIQFTPDLLPSDILGVSIFDQKDQVFRLHRGPIFTNILLADEINRASPRTQYALLEAMAEKQVSIDGKLLRLEDLFFVLATQNPEESRGTYPLPEAQMDRFALRFSLGYVVPQEEVAILTDQRKSHPVEDISPCATLEDVLALKKQVQEIAVPVIAHRMVMDPQARFSGRTAEGVVGETC
;
A
#
# COMPACT_ATOMS: atom_id res chain seq x y z
N MET A 1 7.92 -8.23 3.30
CA MET A 1 7.04 -9.39 3.59
C MET A 1 6.28 -9.22 4.91
N ALA A 2 6.91 -8.86 6.05
CA ALA A 2 6.20 -8.72 7.33
C ALA A 2 5.00 -7.75 7.29
N GLY A 3 5.17 -6.53 6.73
CA GLY A 3 4.07 -5.58 6.60
C GLY A 3 2.90 -6.09 5.75
N PHE A 4 3.20 -6.83 4.68
CA PHE A 4 2.21 -7.46 3.83
C PHE A 4 1.44 -8.58 4.56
N ALA A 5 2.16 -9.49 5.21
CA ALA A 5 1.56 -10.59 5.97
C ALA A 5 0.75 -10.09 7.19
N GLY A 6 1.17 -8.99 7.82
CA GLY A 6 0.42 -8.32 8.89
C GLY A 6 -0.79 -7.51 8.42
N GLY A 7 -0.96 -7.36 7.11
CA GLY A 7 -2.06 -6.59 6.53
C GLY A 7 -1.89 -5.07 6.57
N GLY A 8 -0.69 -4.59 6.89
CA GLY A 8 -0.37 -3.16 6.87
C GLY A 8 0.24 -2.71 5.55
N HIS A 9 0.17 -1.41 5.28
CA HIS A 9 0.80 -0.79 4.11
C HIS A 9 2.26 -0.41 4.39
N VAL A 10 3.04 -0.17 3.34
CA VAL A 10 4.48 0.11 3.45
C VAL A 10 4.84 1.40 2.74
N LEU A 11 5.68 2.23 3.38
CA LEU A 11 6.29 3.41 2.80
C LEU A 11 7.78 3.18 2.59
N LEU A 12 8.25 3.33 1.35
CA LEU A 12 9.66 3.27 0.98
C LEU A 12 10.22 4.68 0.77
N GLU A 13 11.28 4.98 1.49
CA GLU A 13 12.03 6.24 1.35
C GLU A 13 13.33 5.98 0.60
N ASP A 14 13.24 6.02 -0.72
CA ASP A 14 14.34 5.61 -1.58
C ASP A 14 14.49 6.50 -2.80
N TYR A 15 15.72 6.52 -3.29
CA TYR A 15 16.07 7.11 -4.57
C TYR A 15 15.45 6.36 -5.76
N PRO A 16 15.35 6.99 -6.94
CA PRO A 16 14.99 6.31 -8.17
C PRO A 16 15.94 5.14 -8.48
N GLY A 17 15.43 4.08 -9.10
CA GLY A 17 16.24 2.97 -9.58
C GLY A 17 16.51 1.82 -8.58
N THR A 18 16.02 1.89 -7.35
CA THR A 18 16.23 0.85 -6.31
C THR A 18 15.33 -0.40 -6.45
N GLY A 19 14.65 -0.60 -7.58
CA GLY A 19 13.87 -1.82 -7.84
C GLY A 19 12.48 -1.87 -7.23
N LYS A 20 11.93 -0.76 -6.74
CA LYS A 20 10.60 -0.69 -6.09
C LYS A 20 9.46 -1.25 -6.96
N THR A 21 9.45 -0.91 -8.25
CA THR A 21 8.44 -1.41 -9.19
C THR A 21 8.56 -2.91 -9.40
N THR A 22 9.79 -3.41 -9.51
CA THR A 22 10.09 -4.85 -9.61
C THR A 22 9.57 -5.59 -8.38
N LEU A 23 9.88 -5.07 -7.19
CA LEU A 23 9.41 -5.65 -5.92
C LEU A 23 7.87 -5.75 -5.88
N ALA A 24 7.16 -4.67 -6.19
CA ALA A 24 5.70 -4.64 -6.16
C ALA A 24 5.06 -5.58 -7.20
N LYS A 25 5.62 -5.64 -8.41
CA LYS A 25 5.18 -6.59 -9.46
C LYS A 25 5.43 -8.03 -9.05
N THR A 26 6.64 -8.33 -8.54
CA THR A 26 7.00 -9.67 -8.07
C THR A 26 6.02 -10.14 -7.00
N LEU A 27 5.73 -9.28 -6.02
CA LEU A 27 4.78 -9.60 -4.96
C LEU A 27 3.40 -9.96 -5.53
N ALA A 28 2.88 -9.17 -6.46
CA ALA A 28 1.57 -9.42 -7.07
C ALA A 28 1.55 -10.74 -7.87
N LEU A 29 2.56 -10.97 -8.70
CA LEU A 29 2.67 -12.20 -9.49
C LEU A 29 2.81 -13.45 -8.60
N SER A 30 3.54 -13.34 -7.48
CA SER A 30 3.73 -14.47 -6.55
C SER A 30 2.44 -14.95 -5.89
N ILE A 31 1.37 -14.14 -5.88
CA ILE A 31 0.09 -14.45 -5.23
C ILE A 31 -1.09 -14.46 -6.22
N ASP A 32 -0.82 -14.48 -7.53
CA ASP A 32 -1.82 -14.35 -8.58
C ASP A 32 -2.74 -13.12 -8.38
N GLY A 33 -2.16 -12.03 -7.91
CA GLY A 33 -2.86 -10.79 -7.60
C GLY A 33 -2.75 -9.75 -8.70
N VAL A 34 -3.73 -8.86 -8.76
CA VAL A 34 -3.72 -7.73 -9.70
C VAL A 34 -2.77 -6.65 -9.19
N PHE A 35 -1.86 -6.22 -10.06
CA PHE A 35 -0.93 -5.12 -9.82
C PHE A 35 -1.36 -3.87 -10.59
N LYS A 36 -1.34 -2.72 -9.93
CA LYS A 36 -1.44 -1.41 -10.59
C LYS A 36 -0.39 -0.45 -10.04
N ARG A 37 0.02 0.50 -10.87
CA ARG A 37 0.95 1.58 -10.50
C ARG A 37 0.30 2.93 -10.76
N ILE A 38 0.49 3.85 -9.84
CA ILE A 38 0.16 5.27 -9.99
C ILE A 38 1.44 6.05 -9.76
N GLN A 39 1.81 6.89 -10.73
CA GLN A 39 2.84 7.90 -10.56
C GLN A 39 2.17 9.17 -10.04
N PHE A 40 2.54 9.61 -8.84
CA PHE A 40 2.01 10.84 -8.27
C PHE A 40 2.70 12.05 -8.90
N THR A 41 1.90 12.98 -9.41
CA THR A 41 2.34 14.22 -10.04
C THR A 41 1.54 15.39 -9.47
N PRO A 42 2.02 16.64 -9.59
CA PRO A 42 1.31 17.81 -9.04
C PRO A 42 -0.11 18.02 -9.59
N ASP A 43 -0.37 17.55 -10.80
CA ASP A 43 -1.65 17.66 -11.51
C ASP A 43 -2.59 16.46 -11.30
N LEU A 44 -2.12 15.39 -10.64
CA LEU A 44 -2.92 14.21 -10.34
C LEU A 44 -4.12 14.56 -9.43
N LEU A 45 -5.31 14.17 -9.87
CA LEU A 45 -6.55 14.40 -9.13
C LEU A 45 -6.97 13.17 -8.31
N PRO A 46 -7.74 13.34 -7.23
CA PRO A 46 -8.33 12.22 -6.50
C PRO A 46 -9.14 11.25 -7.37
N SER A 47 -9.86 11.78 -8.37
CA SER A 47 -10.64 10.97 -9.33
C SER A 47 -9.77 10.05 -10.19
N ASP A 48 -8.51 10.42 -10.45
CA ASP A 48 -7.58 9.59 -11.21
C ASP A 48 -7.16 8.34 -10.41
N ILE A 49 -7.20 8.43 -9.09
CA ILE A 49 -6.90 7.33 -8.17
C ILE A 49 -8.15 6.48 -7.90
N LEU A 50 -9.25 7.14 -7.53
CA LEU A 50 -10.47 6.49 -7.06
C LEU A 50 -11.35 6.00 -8.21
N GLY A 51 -11.36 6.75 -9.31
CA GLY A 51 -12.27 6.57 -10.43
C GLY A 51 -13.36 7.64 -10.48
N VAL A 52 -14.17 7.58 -11.51
CA VAL A 52 -15.18 8.58 -11.82
C VAL A 52 -16.37 7.94 -12.51
N SER A 53 -17.58 8.47 -12.27
CA SER A 53 -18.74 8.09 -13.06
C SER A 53 -18.85 8.98 -14.30
N ILE A 54 -18.93 8.34 -15.45
CA ILE A 54 -19.08 9.00 -16.74
C ILE A 54 -20.50 8.74 -17.26
N PHE A 55 -21.16 9.80 -17.72
CA PHE A 55 -22.47 9.66 -18.33
C PHE A 55 -22.36 9.05 -19.73
N ASP A 56 -22.93 7.87 -19.90
CA ASP A 56 -23.05 7.21 -21.19
C ASP A 56 -24.25 7.78 -21.93
N GLN A 57 -23.98 8.57 -22.99
CA GLN A 57 -25.04 9.22 -23.77
C GLN A 57 -25.91 8.22 -24.54
N LYS A 58 -25.36 7.07 -24.93
CA LYS A 58 -26.07 6.04 -25.69
C LYS A 58 -27.12 5.33 -24.83
N ASP A 59 -26.73 4.93 -23.64
CA ASP A 59 -27.58 4.19 -22.73
C ASP A 59 -28.28 5.11 -21.71
N GLN A 60 -27.96 6.39 -21.70
CA GLN A 60 -28.46 7.43 -20.78
C GLN A 60 -28.30 7.07 -19.30
N VAL A 61 -27.19 6.41 -18.96
CA VAL A 61 -26.86 5.99 -17.60
C VAL A 61 -25.45 6.44 -17.20
N PHE A 62 -25.25 6.64 -15.90
CA PHE A 62 -23.90 6.85 -15.37
C PHE A 62 -23.20 5.51 -15.21
N ARG A 63 -22.03 5.38 -15.84
CA ARG A 63 -21.15 4.20 -15.70
C ARG A 63 -19.94 4.55 -14.87
N LEU A 64 -19.70 3.74 -13.84
CA LEU A 64 -18.51 3.88 -13.02
C LEU A 64 -17.28 3.34 -13.75
N HIS A 65 -16.30 4.20 -13.96
CA HIS A 65 -14.96 3.84 -14.36
C HIS A 65 -14.08 3.74 -13.10
N ARG A 66 -13.81 2.52 -12.66
CA ARG A 66 -13.00 2.25 -11.47
C ARG A 66 -11.57 2.70 -11.68
N GLY A 67 -11.06 3.49 -10.73
CA GLY A 67 -9.67 3.92 -10.72
C GLY A 67 -8.70 2.79 -10.40
N PRO A 68 -7.39 3.07 -10.46
CA PRO A 68 -6.35 2.09 -10.16
C PRO A 68 -6.34 1.58 -8.72
N ILE A 69 -7.00 2.26 -7.79
CA ILE A 69 -7.12 1.83 -6.39
C ILE A 69 -7.84 0.47 -6.23
N PHE A 70 -8.71 0.11 -7.18
CA PHE A 70 -9.34 -1.21 -7.20
C PHE A 70 -8.36 -2.24 -7.75
N THR A 71 -7.51 -2.76 -6.86
CA THR A 71 -6.43 -3.71 -7.15
C THR A 71 -6.00 -4.40 -5.86
N ASN A 72 -5.23 -5.50 -5.96
CA ASN A 72 -4.65 -6.17 -4.80
C ASN A 72 -3.36 -5.49 -4.35
N ILE A 73 -2.46 -5.18 -5.28
CA ILE A 73 -1.18 -4.54 -5.00
C ILE A 73 -1.11 -3.22 -5.76
N LEU A 74 -1.04 -2.12 -5.03
CA LEU A 74 -0.90 -0.77 -5.58
C LEU A 74 0.50 -0.23 -5.28
N LEU A 75 1.25 0.14 -6.32
CA LEU A 75 2.44 0.96 -6.18
C LEU A 75 2.04 2.43 -6.34
N ALA A 76 2.08 3.18 -5.26
CA ALA A 76 1.88 4.63 -5.23
C ALA A 76 3.25 5.32 -5.27
N ASP A 77 3.72 5.64 -6.47
CA ASP A 77 5.09 6.12 -6.69
C ASP A 77 5.18 7.63 -6.53
N GLU A 78 6.14 8.10 -5.73
CA GLU A 78 6.40 9.51 -5.41
C GLU A 78 5.18 10.23 -4.81
N ILE A 79 4.56 9.63 -3.78
CA ILE A 79 3.33 10.13 -3.16
C ILE A 79 3.43 11.60 -2.72
N ASN A 80 4.62 12.05 -2.33
CA ASN A 80 4.90 13.42 -1.88
C ASN A 80 4.86 14.46 -3.02
N ARG A 81 4.73 14.07 -4.29
CA ARG A 81 4.63 15.01 -5.42
C ARG A 81 3.21 15.51 -5.68
N ALA A 82 2.20 14.75 -5.34
CA ALA A 82 0.82 15.19 -5.53
C ALA A 82 0.34 16.12 -4.40
N SER A 83 -0.72 16.85 -4.71
CA SER A 83 -1.35 17.75 -3.74
C SER A 83 -1.79 17.01 -2.47
N PRO A 84 -1.84 17.67 -1.30
CA PRO A 84 -2.33 17.05 -0.06
C PRO A 84 -3.73 16.44 -0.20
N ARG A 85 -4.60 17.03 -1.01
CA ARG A 85 -5.94 16.51 -1.29
C ARG A 85 -5.90 15.15 -1.97
N THR A 86 -4.99 14.97 -2.92
CA THR A 86 -4.81 13.72 -3.67
C THR A 86 -4.16 12.65 -2.80
N GLN A 87 -3.15 13.03 -2.01
CA GLN A 87 -2.56 12.13 -1.00
C GLN A 87 -3.62 11.62 -0.02
N TYR A 88 -4.44 12.54 0.51
CA TYR A 88 -5.48 12.22 1.49
C TYR A 88 -6.49 11.21 0.95
N ALA A 89 -6.89 11.32 -0.32
CA ALA A 89 -7.82 10.38 -0.93
C ALA A 89 -7.29 8.93 -0.94
N LEU A 90 -5.99 8.74 -1.21
CA LEU A 90 -5.37 7.42 -1.11
C LEU A 90 -5.30 6.95 0.36
N LEU A 91 -4.84 7.81 1.25
CA LEU A 91 -4.64 7.46 2.67
C LEU A 91 -5.96 7.17 3.39
N GLU A 92 -7.04 7.87 3.04
CA GLU A 92 -8.40 7.58 3.53
C GLU A 92 -8.85 6.18 3.06
N ALA A 93 -8.69 5.89 1.77
CA ALA A 93 -9.05 4.60 1.21
C ALA A 93 -8.23 3.43 1.82
N MET A 94 -6.96 3.66 2.17
CA MET A 94 -6.12 2.69 2.89
C MET A 94 -6.68 2.37 4.28
N ALA A 95 -7.14 3.40 5.00
CA ALA A 95 -7.66 3.24 6.35
C ALA A 95 -9.05 2.60 6.38
N GLU A 96 -9.94 3.10 5.51
CA GLU A 96 -11.36 2.73 5.52
C GLU A 96 -11.65 1.47 4.68
N LYS A 97 -10.70 1.03 3.84
CA LYS A 97 -10.85 -0.07 2.84
C LYS A 97 -12.08 0.10 1.95
N GLN A 98 -12.49 1.33 1.76
CA GLN A 98 -13.60 1.73 0.92
C GLN A 98 -13.39 3.13 0.37
N VAL A 99 -14.11 3.46 -0.68
CA VAL A 99 -14.12 4.80 -1.29
C VAL A 99 -15.56 5.25 -1.53
N SER A 100 -15.79 6.55 -1.50
CA SER A 100 -17.08 7.14 -1.86
C SER A 100 -16.99 7.81 -3.21
N ILE A 101 -17.79 7.36 -4.17
CA ILE A 101 -17.89 7.94 -5.52
C ILE A 101 -19.36 8.21 -5.79
N ASP A 102 -19.70 9.47 -6.07
CA ASP A 102 -21.10 9.93 -6.31
C ASP A 102 -22.10 9.48 -5.24
N GLY A 103 -21.67 9.55 -3.97
CA GLY A 103 -22.50 9.16 -2.83
C GLY A 103 -22.67 7.65 -2.63
N LYS A 104 -21.99 6.82 -3.44
CA LYS A 104 -21.99 5.36 -3.30
C LYS A 104 -20.69 4.92 -2.62
N LEU A 105 -20.83 4.13 -1.56
CA LEU A 105 -19.72 3.46 -0.91
C LEU A 105 -19.33 2.21 -1.69
N LEU A 106 -18.06 2.10 -2.05
CA LEU A 106 -17.51 0.98 -2.80
C LEU A 106 -16.35 0.40 -1.98
N ARG A 107 -16.44 -0.87 -1.65
CA ARG A 107 -15.38 -1.59 -0.94
C ARG A 107 -14.22 -1.87 -1.88
N LEU A 108 -13.02 -1.76 -1.34
CA LEU A 108 -11.80 -2.23 -2.00
C LEU A 108 -11.68 -3.75 -1.87
N GLU A 109 -10.69 -4.32 -2.53
CA GLU A 109 -10.40 -5.76 -2.43
C GLU A 109 -10.02 -6.12 -0.98
N ASP A 110 -10.41 -7.31 -0.50
CA ASP A 110 -10.10 -7.80 0.85
C ASP A 110 -8.59 -7.83 1.09
N LEU A 111 -7.84 -8.25 0.07
CA LEU A 111 -6.40 -8.06 0.00
C LEU A 111 -6.11 -6.79 -0.80
N PHE A 112 -6.03 -5.68 -0.11
CA PHE A 112 -5.57 -4.40 -0.66
C PHE A 112 -4.29 -3.97 0.06
N PHE A 113 -3.19 -3.93 -0.67
CA PHE A 113 -1.87 -3.56 -0.15
C PHE A 113 -1.28 -2.41 -0.96
N VAL A 114 -0.84 -1.38 -0.26
CA VAL A 114 -0.17 -0.21 -0.87
C VAL A 114 1.30 -0.24 -0.51
N LEU A 115 2.13 -0.19 -1.54
CA LEU A 115 3.53 0.14 -1.47
C LEU A 115 3.68 1.58 -1.96
N ALA A 116 3.78 2.53 -1.03
CA ALA A 116 4.02 3.93 -1.38
C ALA A 116 5.51 4.22 -1.40
N THR A 117 5.92 5.17 -2.24
CA THR A 117 7.30 5.64 -2.29
C THR A 117 7.36 7.14 -2.13
N GLN A 118 8.44 7.62 -1.51
CA GLN A 118 8.81 9.03 -1.54
C GLN A 118 10.31 9.18 -1.72
N ASN A 119 10.71 10.25 -2.41
CA ASN A 119 12.11 10.60 -2.55
C ASN A 119 12.47 11.60 -1.44
N PRO A 120 13.39 11.26 -0.51
CA PRO A 120 13.72 12.11 0.63
C PRO A 120 14.47 13.40 0.24
N GLU A 121 15.18 13.41 -0.88
CA GLU A 121 15.98 14.58 -1.29
C GLU A 121 15.22 15.60 -2.13
N GLU A 122 14.07 15.22 -2.68
CA GLU A 122 13.31 16.09 -3.57
C GLU A 122 12.39 17.01 -2.75
N SER A 123 12.97 18.15 -2.30
CA SER A 123 12.22 19.13 -1.48
C SER A 123 11.48 20.19 -2.30
N ARG A 124 11.83 20.40 -3.59
CA ARG A 124 11.19 21.40 -4.43
C ARG A 124 9.97 20.81 -5.13
N GLY A 125 8.82 21.46 -4.92
CA GLY A 125 7.56 21.03 -5.57
C GLY A 125 6.95 19.77 -4.95
N THR A 126 7.34 19.42 -3.72
CA THR A 126 6.79 18.29 -2.98
C THR A 126 5.98 18.75 -1.77
N TYR A 127 5.05 17.93 -1.37
CA TYR A 127 4.22 18.09 -0.18
C TYR A 127 4.51 16.91 0.77
N PRO A 128 5.33 17.13 1.81
CA PRO A 128 5.66 16.06 2.75
C PRO A 128 4.40 15.55 3.45
N LEU A 129 4.37 14.25 3.71
CA LEU A 129 3.29 13.65 4.48
C LEU A 129 3.41 14.09 5.95
N PRO A 130 2.34 14.61 6.57
CA PRO A 130 2.30 14.86 8.00
C PRO A 130 2.48 13.56 8.81
N GLU A 131 3.05 13.64 10.02
CA GLU A 131 3.26 12.46 10.89
C GLU A 131 1.99 11.66 11.11
N ALA A 132 0.86 12.32 11.38
CA ALA A 132 -0.43 11.65 11.57
C ALA A 132 -0.92 10.87 10.33
N GLN A 133 -0.39 11.17 9.14
CA GLN A 133 -0.68 10.42 7.92
C GLN A 133 0.32 9.28 7.71
N MET A 134 1.54 9.42 8.20
CA MET A 134 2.55 8.35 8.16
C MET A 134 2.15 7.15 9.03
N ASP A 135 1.35 7.34 10.07
CA ASP A 135 0.80 6.27 10.92
C ASP A 135 -0.11 5.27 10.15
N ARG A 136 -0.51 5.61 8.93
CA ARG A 136 -1.24 4.69 8.04
C ARG A 136 -0.36 3.60 7.45
N PHE A 137 0.96 3.76 7.53
CA PHE A 137 1.93 2.79 7.07
C PHE A 137 2.46 1.98 8.25
N ALA A 138 2.27 0.67 8.20
CA ALA A 138 2.78 -0.23 9.25
C ALA A 138 4.32 -0.29 9.29
N LEU A 139 4.96 -0.07 8.15
CA LEU A 139 6.42 -0.06 8.04
C LEU A 139 6.88 1.10 7.14
N ARG A 140 7.99 1.71 7.57
CA ARG A 140 8.72 2.73 6.82
C ARG A 140 10.20 2.35 6.81
N PHE A 141 10.79 2.22 5.64
CA PHE A 141 12.20 1.86 5.49
C PHE A 141 12.73 2.20 4.09
N SER A 142 14.06 2.09 3.93
CA SER A 142 14.77 2.22 2.67
C SER A 142 15.29 0.85 2.22
N LEU A 143 15.20 0.55 0.92
CA LEU A 143 15.86 -0.62 0.32
C LEU A 143 17.34 -0.37 0.16
N GLY A 144 17.73 0.89 -0.12
CA GLY A 144 19.09 1.28 -0.42
C GLY A 144 19.56 0.83 -1.81
N TYR A 145 20.83 1.12 -2.08
CA TYR A 145 21.50 0.62 -3.28
C TYR A 145 22.17 -0.70 -2.99
N VAL A 146 22.17 -1.58 -3.97
CA VAL A 146 22.94 -2.83 -3.93
C VAL A 146 24.44 -2.55 -4.08
N VAL A 147 25.28 -3.47 -3.60
CA VAL A 147 26.72 -3.34 -3.78
C VAL A 147 27.10 -3.50 -5.26
N PRO A 148 28.22 -2.90 -5.74
CA PRO A 148 28.56 -2.90 -7.18
C PRO A 148 28.61 -4.30 -7.83
N GLN A 149 28.99 -5.31 -7.06
CA GLN A 149 29.05 -6.70 -7.56
C GLN A 149 27.65 -7.25 -7.87
N GLU A 150 26.65 -6.94 -7.03
CA GLU A 150 25.25 -7.33 -7.24
C GLU A 150 24.62 -6.54 -8.40
N GLU A 151 24.99 -5.26 -8.56
CA GLU A 151 24.54 -4.44 -9.68
C GLU A 151 24.96 -5.03 -11.02
N VAL A 152 26.20 -5.50 -11.14
CA VAL A 152 26.70 -6.21 -12.33
C VAL A 152 25.90 -7.48 -12.58
N ALA A 153 25.56 -8.25 -11.55
CA ALA A 153 24.74 -9.44 -11.67
C ALA A 153 23.34 -9.11 -12.21
N ILE A 154 22.67 -8.08 -11.63
CA ILE A 154 21.35 -7.61 -12.08
C ILE A 154 21.38 -7.21 -13.55
N LEU A 155 22.40 -6.42 -13.97
CA LEU A 155 22.55 -6.00 -15.37
C LEU A 155 22.80 -7.20 -16.31
N THR A 156 23.48 -8.22 -15.82
CA THR A 156 23.77 -9.43 -16.62
C THR A 156 22.51 -10.26 -16.81
N ASP A 157 21.73 -10.44 -15.77
CA ASP A 157 20.48 -11.24 -15.78
C ASP A 157 19.42 -10.59 -16.67
N GLN A 158 19.34 -9.26 -16.68
CA GLN A 158 18.39 -8.50 -17.52
C GLN A 158 18.73 -8.52 -19.02
N ARG A 159 19.87 -9.06 -19.44
CA ARG A 159 20.25 -9.10 -20.87
C ARG A 159 19.38 -10.01 -21.74
N LYS A 160 18.72 -11.02 -21.18
CA LYS A 160 17.90 -12.01 -21.93
C LYS A 160 16.41 -11.76 -21.78
N SER A 161 15.93 -11.60 -20.55
CA SER A 161 14.53 -11.31 -20.18
C SER A 161 14.54 -10.63 -18.82
N HIS A 162 13.47 -9.90 -18.53
CA HIS A 162 13.34 -9.35 -17.17
C HIS A 162 12.93 -10.49 -16.22
N PRO A 163 13.69 -10.78 -15.13
CA PRO A 163 13.40 -11.92 -14.23
C PRO A 163 11.96 -11.97 -13.68
N VAL A 164 11.27 -10.84 -13.66
CA VAL A 164 9.85 -10.76 -13.27
C VAL A 164 8.91 -11.51 -14.22
N GLU A 165 9.31 -11.69 -15.49
CA GLU A 165 8.48 -12.37 -16.50
C GLU A 165 8.42 -13.89 -16.28
N ASP A 166 9.41 -14.45 -15.57
CA ASP A 166 9.52 -15.88 -15.27
C ASP A 166 8.87 -16.27 -13.94
N ILE A 167 8.26 -15.32 -13.22
CA ILE A 167 7.64 -15.57 -11.92
C ILE A 167 6.30 -16.27 -12.12
N SER A 168 6.15 -17.42 -11.46
CA SER A 168 4.88 -18.13 -11.32
C SER A 168 4.30 -17.93 -9.92
N PRO A 169 2.98 -17.90 -9.77
CA PRO A 169 2.33 -17.84 -8.46
C PRO A 169 2.76 -18.99 -7.56
N CYS A 170 3.13 -18.69 -6.31
CA CYS A 170 3.48 -19.68 -5.28
C CYS A 170 2.45 -19.75 -4.15
N ALA A 171 1.50 -18.84 -4.12
CA ALA A 171 0.37 -18.79 -3.20
C ALA A 171 -0.84 -18.16 -3.89
N THR A 172 -2.03 -18.40 -3.35
CA THR A 172 -3.26 -17.75 -3.80
C THR A 172 -3.58 -16.53 -2.92
N LEU A 173 -4.51 -15.69 -3.37
CA LEU A 173 -5.04 -14.60 -2.55
C LEU A 173 -5.67 -15.12 -1.26
N GLU A 174 -6.34 -16.29 -1.31
CA GLU A 174 -6.97 -16.92 -0.15
C GLU A 174 -5.92 -17.38 0.87
N ASP A 175 -4.79 -17.95 0.42
CA ASP A 175 -3.67 -18.35 1.29
C ASP A 175 -3.10 -17.14 2.04
N VAL A 176 -2.97 -16.01 1.34
CA VAL A 176 -2.46 -14.76 1.96
C VAL A 176 -3.45 -14.20 2.98
N LEU A 177 -4.74 -14.21 2.68
CA LEU A 177 -5.77 -13.79 3.62
C LEU A 177 -5.84 -14.68 4.86
N ALA A 178 -5.70 -16.00 4.69
CA ALA A 178 -5.62 -16.95 5.79
C ALA A 178 -4.36 -16.71 6.66
N LEU A 179 -3.20 -16.52 6.03
CA LEU A 179 -1.96 -16.17 6.73
C LEU A 179 -2.10 -14.87 7.54
N LYS A 180 -2.67 -13.82 6.91
CA LYS A 180 -2.93 -12.54 7.57
C LYS A 180 -3.77 -12.73 8.84
N LYS A 181 -4.86 -13.49 8.75
CA LYS A 181 -5.71 -13.79 9.90
C LYS A 181 -4.94 -14.51 11.02
N GLN A 182 -4.13 -15.51 10.68
CA GLN A 182 -3.29 -16.21 11.65
C GLN A 182 -2.27 -15.28 12.32
N VAL A 183 -1.62 -14.39 11.57
CA VAL A 183 -0.69 -13.40 12.11
C VAL A 183 -1.39 -12.47 13.11
N GLN A 184 -2.58 -12.00 12.79
CA GLN A 184 -3.39 -11.15 13.66
C GLN A 184 -3.82 -11.89 14.93
N GLU A 185 -4.26 -13.14 14.84
CA GLU A 185 -4.64 -13.97 15.99
C GLU A 185 -3.46 -14.23 16.95
N ILE A 186 -2.24 -14.39 16.41
CA ILE A 186 -1.03 -14.58 17.21
C ILE A 186 -0.52 -13.26 17.80
N ALA A 187 -0.77 -12.12 17.16
CA ALA A 187 -0.28 -10.82 17.62
C ALA A 187 -0.78 -10.48 19.04
N VAL A 188 -2.05 -10.74 19.32
CA VAL A 188 -2.64 -10.45 20.65
C VAL A 188 -1.89 -11.16 21.77
N PRO A 189 -1.76 -12.50 21.81
CA PRO A 189 -1.08 -13.19 22.91
C PRO A 189 0.43 -12.91 22.96
N VAL A 190 1.06 -12.54 21.83
CA VAL A 190 2.51 -12.27 21.80
C VAL A 190 2.85 -10.86 22.22
N ILE A 191 1.99 -9.88 21.92
CA ILE A 191 2.30 -8.46 22.13
C ILE A 191 1.63 -7.92 23.40
N ALA A 192 0.38 -8.29 23.68
CA ALA A 192 -0.40 -7.69 24.75
C ALA A 192 0.28 -7.79 26.14
N HIS A 193 0.90 -8.93 26.46
CA HIS A 193 1.58 -9.12 27.74
C HIS A 193 2.87 -8.28 27.90
N ARG A 194 3.40 -7.72 26.79
CA ARG A 194 4.59 -6.84 26.78
C ARG A 194 4.23 -5.37 26.77
N MET A 195 2.97 -5.03 26.57
CA MET A 195 2.52 -3.65 26.55
C MET A 195 2.38 -3.09 27.97
N VAL A 196 3.02 -1.95 28.20
CA VAL A 196 2.82 -1.16 29.40
C VAL A 196 1.75 -0.12 29.10
N MET A 197 0.56 -0.35 29.64
CA MET A 197 -0.58 0.56 29.47
C MET A 197 -0.38 1.83 30.30
N ASP A 198 -0.65 2.97 29.71
CA ASP A 198 -0.73 4.25 30.41
C ASP A 198 -1.79 4.18 31.54
N PRO A 199 -1.54 4.77 32.71
CA PRO A 199 -2.49 4.77 33.82
C PRO A 199 -3.88 5.30 33.43
N GLN A 200 -3.97 6.34 32.58
CA GLN A 200 -5.25 6.89 32.14
C GLN A 200 -6.02 5.90 31.25
N ALA A 201 -5.32 5.17 30.37
CA ALA A 201 -5.93 4.14 29.55
C ALA A 201 -6.49 2.97 30.39
N ARG A 202 -5.81 2.59 31.47
CA ARG A 202 -6.32 1.61 32.44
C ARG A 202 -7.57 2.08 33.16
N PHE A 203 -7.61 3.34 33.60
CA PHE A 203 -8.79 3.92 34.24
C PHE A 203 -10.01 4.02 33.32
N SER A 204 -9.80 4.14 32.00
CA SER A 204 -10.87 4.13 31.02
C SER A 204 -11.38 2.73 30.65
N GLY A 205 -10.87 1.68 31.31
CA GLY A 205 -11.29 0.29 31.07
C GLY A 205 -10.65 -0.39 29.87
N ARG A 206 -9.66 0.23 29.23
CA ARG A 206 -8.91 -0.38 28.12
C ARG A 206 -7.95 -1.46 28.65
N THR A 207 -7.93 -2.61 27.97
CA THR A 207 -6.98 -3.70 28.24
C THR A 207 -5.92 -3.75 27.13
N ALA A 208 -4.76 -4.33 27.42
CA ALA A 208 -3.70 -4.48 26.43
C ALA A 208 -4.15 -5.36 25.25
N GLU A 209 -4.91 -6.43 25.54
CA GLU A 209 -5.49 -7.31 24.52
C GLU A 209 -6.48 -6.55 23.63
N GLY A 210 -7.34 -5.70 24.22
CA GLY A 210 -8.29 -4.89 23.49
C GLY A 210 -7.58 -3.91 22.54
N VAL A 211 -6.54 -3.22 23.03
CA VAL A 211 -5.77 -2.27 22.20
C VAL A 211 -5.06 -2.97 21.05
N VAL A 212 -4.42 -4.13 21.29
CA VAL A 212 -3.77 -4.89 20.20
C VAL A 212 -4.80 -5.41 19.22
N GLY A 213 -5.95 -5.90 19.69
CA GLY A 213 -7.02 -6.39 18.81
C GLY A 213 -7.69 -5.32 17.97
N GLU A 214 -7.74 -4.05 18.43
CA GLU A 214 -8.24 -2.91 17.66
C GLU A 214 -7.24 -2.42 16.59
N THR A 215 -5.93 -2.69 16.81
CA THR A 215 -4.84 -2.20 15.94
C THR A 215 -4.45 -3.22 14.86
N CYS A 216 -4.69 -4.50 15.07
CA CYS A 216 -4.46 -5.59 14.13
C CYS A 216 -5.68 -5.85 13.26
#